data_ee8f883de034a214233c57e803b5c859
#
_entry.id   ee8f883de034a214233c57e803b5c859
#
_cell.length_a   1.000
_cell.length_b   1.000
_cell.length_c   1.000
_cell.angle_alpha   90.00
_cell.angle_beta   90.00
_cell.angle_gamma   90.00
#
_symmetry.space_group_name_H-M   'P 1'
#
loop_
_entity.id
_entity.type
_entity.pdbx_description
1 polymer ?
#
loop_
_entity_poly.entity_id
_entity_poly.type
_entity_poly.pdbx_seq_one_letter_code
_entity_poly.pdbx_strand_id
1 'polypeptide(L)'
;MSYDRQAVIDLDAIRANVRHFLEIAAPARVMAVVKADGYGHGALEVARAALEAGASWLGTAHISEALKLRSAGFDAPILAWLHTPDSDFDAAINANVDLGISGWELEYVAAAAKRQERPARVQLKIDTGLGRNGCPPAQWEPLVSRAVEFQEEGLLRVVGVFSHLAVADEPHRPETDEQIDRFREAVAVAENAGLDLEVRHLANTPGTLTRPDSHFDLVRVGLGLYGLSPFEGQMPEDLKLKPAMTLRARVANCKLVPEHQGVSYGLRYHTEEPTTLVLVPMGYGDGIPRSANGAQVAIGGKRYDVVGRVAMDQFVVDLRTSEAEDLVGAEVILFGPGEDAPGAEDWAAAAGTINYEIVTRVSPRVPRVYIGQDLATGAAAGMEPSVDFTANYDGAASSSADGSNGAGDRE
;
A
#
# COMPACT_ATOMS: atom_id res chain seq x y z
N MET A 1 8.11 19.34 -17.79
CA MET A 1 7.65 18.24 -18.67
C MET A 1 6.14 18.35 -18.81
N SER A 2 5.61 18.20 -20.03
CA SER A 2 4.15 18.13 -20.20
C SER A 2 3.66 16.76 -19.71
N TYR A 3 2.47 16.71 -19.13
CA TYR A 3 1.83 15.48 -18.68
C TYR A 3 0.34 15.56 -19.01
N ASP A 4 -0.28 14.43 -19.27
CA ASP A 4 -1.73 14.29 -19.38
C ASP A 4 -2.35 13.89 -18.03
N ARG A 5 -1.66 13.04 -17.26
CA ARG A 5 -2.00 12.61 -15.91
C ARG A 5 -0.76 12.14 -15.15
N GLN A 6 -0.75 12.30 -13.84
CA GLN A 6 0.34 11.80 -12.96
C GLN A 6 -0.06 11.79 -11.50
N ALA A 7 0.61 10.94 -10.71
CA ALA A 7 0.61 10.97 -9.27
C ALA A 7 1.92 11.65 -8.81
N VAL A 8 1.81 12.81 -8.20
CA VAL A 8 2.95 13.52 -7.60
C VAL A 8 3.09 13.02 -6.17
N ILE A 9 4.27 12.52 -5.83
CA ILE A 9 4.60 11.98 -4.51
C ILE A 9 5.58 12.92 -3.82
N ASP A 10 5.15 13.52 -2.72
CA ASP A 10 5.97 14.40 -1.89
C ASP A 10 6.74 13.59 -0.85
N LEU A 11 8.05 13.40 -1.07
CA LEU A 11 8.92 12.66 -0.18
C LEU A 11 9.24 13.45 1.11
N ASP A 12 9.12 14.76 1.11
CA ASP A 12 9.26 15.56 2.33
C ASP A 12 8.07 15.39 3.26
N ALA A 13 6.86 15.21 2.69
CA ALA A 13 5.68 14.82 3.47
C ALA A 13 5.90 13.44 4.13
N ILE A 14 6.43 12.45 3.39
CA ILE A 14 6.80 11.14 3.95
C ILE A 14 7.79 11.30 5.11
N ARG A 15 8.88 12.06 4.92
CA ARG A 15 9.89 12.30 5.98
C ARG A 15 9.27 12.99 7.20
N ALA A 16 8.40 13.97 6.97
CA ALA A 16 7.71 14.68 8.06
C ALA A 16 6.81 13.74 8.86
N ASN A 17 6.03 12.90 8.19
CA ASN A 17 5.17 11.91 8.82
C ASN A 17 5.98 10.89 9.63
N VAL A 18 7.09 10.36 9.09
CA VAL A 18 7.98 9.45 9.82
C VAL A 18 8.50 10.10 11.11
N ARG A 19 8.99 11.34 11.03
CA ARG A 19 9.50 12.06 12.23
C ARG A 19 8.41 12.26 13.27
N HIS A 20 7.20 12.58 12.84
CA HIS A 20 6.04 12.70 13.72
C HIS A 20 5.73 11.38 14.45
N PHE A 21 5.76 10.25 13.75
CA PHE A 21 5.57 8.94 14.38
C PHE A 21 6.72 8.53 15.29
N LEU A 22 7.96 8.92 14.99
CA LEU A 22 9.10 8.72 15.89
C LEU A 22 8.94 9.48 17.21
N GLU A 23 8.42 10.71 17.16
CA GLU A 23 8.12 11.51 18.36
C GLU A 23 7.01 10.86 19.19
N ILE A 24 5.91 10.42 18.56
CA ILE A 24 4.78 9.78 19.25
C ILE A 24 5.19 8.45 19.88
N ALA A 25 5.94 7.64 19.12
CA ALA A 25 6.30 6.29 19.53
C ALA A 25 7.42 6.20 20.54
N ALA A 26 8.20 7.28 20.75
CA ALA A 26 9.39 7.24 21.61
C ALA A 26 9.10 6.64 22.99
N PRO A 27 9.95 5.71 23.50
CA PRO A 27 11.24 5.26 22.95
C PRO A 27 11.17 4.12 21.92
N ALA A 28 9.98 3.65 21.53
CA ALA A 28 9.84 2.60 20.54
C ALA A 28 10.31 3.06 19.15
N ARG A 29 10.84 2.11 18.40
CA ARG A 29 11.30 2.32 17.02
C ARG A 29 10.12 2.33 16.04
N VAL A 30 10.36 2.80 14.81
CA VAL A 30 9.36 2.82 13.75
C VAL A 30 9.76 1.88 12.61
N MET A 31 8.85 0.96 12.25
CA MET A 31 8.88 0.18 11.01
C MET A 31 8.04 0.91 9.96
N ALA A 32 8.66 1.30 8.86
CA ALA A 32 7.95 1.83 7.70
C ALA A 32 7.35 0.68 6.87
N VAL A 33 6.02 0.62 6.78
CA VAL A 33 5.32 -0.43 6.03
C VAL A 33 5.12 0.03 4.60
N VAL A 34 5.86 -0.60 3.67
CA VAL A 34 5.95 -0.22 2.24
C VAL A 34 5.38 -1.27 1.29
N LYS A 35 4.54 -2.18 1.79
CA LYS A 35 3.81 -3.17 0.98
C LYS A 35 2.92 -2.52 -0.07
N ALA A 36 2.47 -3.29 -1.07
CA ALA A 36 1.61 -2.84 -2.16
C ALA A 36 2.20 -1.61 -2.88
N ASP A 37 3.49 -1.71 -3.23
CA ASP A 37 4.27 -0.64 -3.85
C ASP A 37 4.22 0.69 -3.05
N GLY A 38 4.46 0.60 -1.73
CA GLY A 38 4.36 1.76 -0.84
C GLY A 38 2.95 2.35 -0.83
N TYR A 39 1.91 1.52 -0.71
CA TYR A 39 0.51 1.95 -0.80
C TYR A 39 0.24 2.74 -2.10
N GLY A 40 0.86 2.31 -3.21
CA GLY A 40 0.73 2.97 -4.51
C GLY A 40 1.62 4.21 -4.72
N HIS A 41 2.46 4.57 -3.74
CA HIS A 41 3.34 5.76 -3.80
C HIS A 41 4.73 5.45 -4.37
N GLY A 42 5.09 4.17 -4.58
CA GLY A 42 6.43 3.73 -4.98
C GLY A 42 7.28 3.29 -3.79
N ALA A 43 7.44 1.97 -3.63
CA ALA A 43 8.06 1.39 -2.44
C ALA A 43 9.52 1.80 -2.25
N LEU A 44 10.29 1.95 -3.33
CA LEU A 44 11.74 2.23 -3.25
C LEU A 44 12.01 3.64 -2.74
N GLU A 45 11.36 4.63 -3.31
CA GLU A 45 11.51 6.04 -2.95
C GLU A 45 10.97 6.32 -1.56
N VAL A 46 9.81 5.74 -1.22
CA VAL A 46 9.23 5.85 0.12
C VAL A 46 10.12 5.18 1.17
N ALA A 47 10.63 3.97 0.90
CA ALA A 47 11.54 3.28 1.82
C ALA A 47 12.80 4.11 2.07
N ARG A 48 13.39 4.71 1.04
CA ARG A 48 14.56 5.60 1.16
C ARG A 48 14.24 6.80 2.04
N ALA A 49 13.17 7.53 1.71
CA ALA A 49 12.77 8.72 2.47
C ALA A 49 12.43 8.39 3.93
N ALA A 50 11.80 7.23 4.19
CA ALA A 50 11.47 6.79 5.53
C ALA A 50 12.72 6.45 6.37
N LEU A 51 13.70 5.74 5.80
CA LEU A 51 14.95 5.40 6.48
C LEU A 51 15.80 6.66 6.73
N GLU A 52 15.89 7.58 5.77
CA GLU A 52 16.55 8.89 5.94
C GLU A 52 15.92 9.70 7.07
N ALA A 53 14.62 9.59 7.28
CA ALA A 53 13.90 10.28 8.35
C ALA A 53 14.04 9.61 9.72
N GLY A 54 14.61 8.38 9.80
CA GLY A 54 14.88 7.67 11.05
C GLY A 54 14.07 6.39 11.28
N ALA A 55 13.24 5.94 10.32
CA ALA A 55 12.65 4.60 10.39
C ALA A 55 13.79 3.56 10.44
N SER A 56 13.66 2.56 11.29
CA SER A 56 14.73 1.58 11.53
C SER A 56 14.47 0.20 10.90
N TRP A 57 13.25 -0.03 10.44
CA TRP A 57 12.79 -1.26 9.83
C TRP A 57 11.90 -0.97 8.62
N LEU A 58 11.88 -1.92 7.68
CA LEU A 58 10.89 -1.94 6.59
C LEU A 58 9.95 -3.12 6.75
N GLY A 59 8.69 -2.95 6.39
CA GLY A 59 7.67 -3.99 6.46
C GLY A 59 7.01 -4.22 5.11
N THR A 60 6.96 -5.49 4.67
CA THR A 60 6.32 -5.90 3.42
C THR A 60 5.33 -7.03 3.68
N ALA A 61 4.38 -7.25 2.77
CA ALA A 61 3.49 -8.40 2.87
C ALA A 61 4.20 -9.66 2.36
N HIS A 62 4.77 -9.60 1.17
CA HIS A 62 5.33 -10.76 0.46
C HIS A 62 6.85 -10.72 0.39
N ILE A 63 7.46 -11.91 0.34
CA ILE A 63 8.91 -12.07 0.12
C ILE A 63 9.36 -11.36 -1.16
N SER A 64 8.58 -11.42 -2.25
CA SER A 64 8.92 -10.77 -3.51
C SER A 64 9.05 -9.24 -3.39
N GLU A 65 8.27 -8.59 -2.52
CA GLU A 65 8.41 -7.16 -2.23
C GLU A 65 9.70 -6.88 -1.46
N ALA A 66 10.02 -7.73 -0.46
CA ALA A 66 11.26 -7.62 0.31
C ALA A 66 12.50 -7.81 -0.56
N LEU A 67 12.47 -8.78 -1.48
CA LEU A 67 13.58 -9.03 -2.42
C LEU A 67 13.80 -7.87 -3.38
N LYS A 68 12.73 -7.16 -3.81
CA LYS A 68 12.87 -5.93 -4.61
C LYS A 68 13.61 -4.84 -3.83
N LEU A 69 13.30 -4.66 -2.56
CA LEU A 69 14.01 -3.73 -1.69
C LEU A 69 15.49 -4.13 -1.54
N ARG A 70 15.76 -5.41 -1.29
CA ARG A 70 17.15 -5.89 -1.19
C ARG A 70 17.94 -5.69 -2.49
N SER A 71 17.34 -5.99 -3.64
CA SER A 71 18.00 -5.78 -4.96
C SER A 71 18.26 -4.30 -5.26
N ALA A 72 17.51 -3.39 -4.65
CA ALA A 72 17.73 -1.95 -4.72
C ALA A 72 18.75 -1.42 -3.68
N GLY A 73 19.41 -2.31 -2.92
CA GLY A 73 20.50 -1.96 -1.99
C GLY A 73 20.06 -1.51 -0.61
N PHE A 74 18.86 -1.84 -0.17
CA PHE A 74 18.44 -1.55 1.20
C PHE A 74 18.99 -2.57 2.20
N ASP A 75 19.77 -2.13 3.19
CA ASP A 75 20.40 -2.96 4.22
C ASP A 75 19.60 -3.02 5.53
N ALA A 76 18.68 -2.09 5.76
CA ALA A 76 17.83 -2.07 6.95
C ALA A 76 17.10 -3.41 7.14
N PRO A 77 16.77 -3.83 8.37
CA PRO A 77 15.95 -5.01 8.60
C PRO A 77 14.63 -4.92 7.84
N ILE A 78 14.24 -6.02 7.17
CA ILE A 78 12.98 -6.12 6.41
C ILE A 78 12.20 -7.33 6.93
N LEU A 79 10.94 -7.12 7.32
CA LEU A 79 10.02 -8.18 7.69
C LEU A 79 9.01 -8.42 6.57
N ALA A 80 8.87 -9.68 6.13
CA ALA A 80 7.78 -10.17 5.27
C ALA A 80 6.89 -11.13 6.09
N TRP A 81 5.55 -11.00 6.00
CA TRP A 81 4.65 -11.71 6.94
C TRP A 81 3.48 -12.47 6.31
N LEU A 82 3.41 -12.60 5.01
CA LEU A 82 2.35 -13.34 4.33
C LEU A 82 2.97 -14.32 3.34
N HIS A 83 2.84 -15.61 3.66
CA HIS A 83 3.49 -16.69 2.94
C HIS A 83 2.49 -17.74 2.47
N THR A 84 2.90 -18.50 1.48
CA THR A 84 2.27 -19.74 1.02
C THR A 84 3.34 -20.83 0.98
N PRO A 85 2.97 -22.14 0.88
CA PRO A 85 3.95 -23.20 0.74
C PRO A 85 4.94 -23.02 -0.43
N ASP A 86 4.54 -22.30 -1.48
CA ASP A 86 5.35 -22.00 -2.66
C ASP A 86 6.19 -20.73 -2.53
N SER A 87 6.20 -20.08 -1.35
CA SER A 87 7.03 -18.91 -1.10
C SER A 87 8.51 -19.27 -1.15
N ASP A 88 9.31 -18.39 -1.76
CA ASP A 88 10.76 -18.59 -1.89
C ASP A 88 11.49 -18.26 -0.58
N PHE A 89 11.41 -19.18 0.38
CA PHE A 89 12.09 -19.07 1.66
C PHE A 89 13.62 -19.10 1.51
N ASP A 90 14.13 -19.85 0.51
CA ASP A 90 15.56 -19.93 0.23
C ASP A 90 16.12 -18.55 -0.16
N ALA A 91 15.47 -17.85 -1.09
CA ALA A 91 15.85 -16.50 -1.46
C ALA A 91 15.72 -15.50 -0.32
N ALA A 92 14.65 -15.60 0.51
CA ALA A 92 14.44 -14.73 1.65
C ALA A 92 15.57 -14.87 2.69
N ILE A 93 15.99 -16.11 3.00
CA ILE A 93 17.08 -16.39 3.94
C ILE A 93 18.40 -15.83 3.39
N ASN A 94 18.71 -16.08 2.11
CA ASN A 94 19.92 -15.59 1.46
C ASN A 94 19.98 -14.06 1.44
N ALA A 95 18.83 -13.41 1.27
CA ALA A 95 18.70 -11.96 1.27
C ALA A 95 18.58 -11.34 2.68
N ASN A 96 18.68 -12.13 3.75
CA ASN A 96 18.55 -11.69 5.13
C ASN A 96 17.22 -10.94 5.39
N VAL A 97 16.10 -11.54 4.93
CA VAL A 97 14.74 -11.06 5.19
C VAL A 97 14.20 -11.78 6.43
N ASP A 98 13.66 -11.05 7.39
CA ASP A 98 12.96 -11.63 8.53
C ASP A 98 11.61 -12.19 8.06
N LEU A 99 11.25 -13.38 8.54
CA LEU A 99 10.04 -14.08 8.14
C LEU A 99 9.03 -14.12 9.29
N GLY A 100 7.80 -13.64 9.05
CA GLY A 100 6.70 -13.75 10.01
C GLY A 100 6.12 -15.15 9.99
N ILE A 101 6.12 -15.84 11.12
CA ILE A 101 5.71 -17.24 11.27
C ILE A 101 4.45 -17.33 12.12
N SER A 102 3.41 -17.96 11.58
CA SER A 102 2.12 -18.15 12.26
C SER A 102 1.79 -19.62 12.61
N GLY A 103 2.61 -20.56 12.13
CA GLY A 103 2.44 -21.98 12.41
C GLY A 103 3.15 -22.86 11.40
N TRP A 104 2.46 -23.27 10.36
CA TRP A 104 2.93 -24.22 9.34
C TRP A 104 4.23 -23.78 8.64
N GLU A 105 4.47 -22.49 8.53
CA GLU A 105 5.65 -21.92 7.88
C GLU A 105 6.95 -22.35 8.58
N LEU A 106 6.89 -22.66 9.88
CA LEU A 106 8.07 -22.93 10.70
C LEU A 106 8.90 -24.09 10.14
N GLU A 107 8.25 -25.21 9.80
CA GLU A 107 8.92 -26.39 9.23
C GLU A 107 9.52 -26.09 7.85
N TYR A 108 8.82 -25.34 7.00
CA TYR A 108 9.30 -24.95 5.67
C TYR A 108 10.54 -24.06 5.76
N VAL A 109 10.52 -23.10 6.68
CA VAL A 109 11.64 -22.17 6.90
C VAL A 109 12.83 -22.90 7.48
N ALA A 110 12.65 -23.81 8.46
CA ALA A 110 13.72 -24.63 9.00
C ALA A 110 14.35 -25.53 7.92
N ALA A 111 13.53 -26.15 7.06
CA ALA A 111 14.03 -26.95 5.94
C ALA A 111 14.81 -26.09 4.92
N ALA A 112 14.35 -24.87 4.63
CA ALA A 112 15.07 -23.93 3.77
C ALA A 112 16.40 -23.49 4.41
N ALA A 113 16.42 -23.14 5.70
CA ALA A 113 17.62 -22.80 6.44
C ALA A 113 18.67 -23.90 6.37
N LYS A 114 18.23 -25.16 6.53
CA LYS A 114 19.09 -26.34 6.40
C LYS A 114 19.70 -26.47 4.99
N ARG A 115 18.92 -26.23 3.93
CA ARG A 115 19.41 -26.25 2.54
C ARG A 115 20.43 -25.14 2.26
N GLN A 116 20.19 -23.95 2.88
CA GLN A 116 21.05 -22.78 2.70
C GLN A 116 22.25 -22.74 3.66
N GLU A 117 22.37 -23.74 4.54
CA GLU A 117 23.41 -23.79 5.58
C GLU A 117 23.53 -22.48 6.38
N ARG A 118 22.40 -21.83 6.61
CA ARG A 118 22.32 -20.51 7.24
C ARG A 118 21.05 -20.40 8.07
N PRO A 119 21.13 -19.93 9.35
CA PRO A 119 19.95 -19.75 10.17
C PRO A 119 19.02 -18.69 9.58
N ALA A 120 17.73 -19.00 9.54
CA ALA A 120 16.69 -18.04 9.16
C ALA A 120 16.36 -17.13 10.34
N ARG A 121 16.24 -15.82 10.09
CA ARG A 121 15.68 -14.87 11.07
C ARG A 121 14.15 -14.93 10.98
N VAL A 122 13.50 -15.18 12.12
CA VAL A 122 12.05 -15.35 12.18
C VAL A 122 11.44 -14.49 13.28
N GLN A 123 10.20 -14.07 13.06
CA GLN A 123 9.37 -13.37 14.05
C GLN A 123 8.06 -14.14 14.21
N LEU A 124 7.76 -14.62 15.41
CA LEU A 124 6.57 -15.39 15.69
C LEU A 124 5.35 -14.49 15.79
N LYS A 125 4.29 -14.86 15.10
CA LYS A 125 3.04 -14.09 15.04
C LYS A 125 1.94 -14.80 15.80
N ILE A 126 1.43 -14.17 16.85
CA ILE A 126 0.26 -14.61 17.61
C ILE A 126 -1.02 -13.94 17.08
N ASP A 127 -2.13 -14.66 16.99
CA ASP A 127 -3.45 -14.06 16.81
C ASP A 127 -4.06 -13.71 18.16
N THR A 128 -4.07 -12.44 18.48
CA THR A 128 -4.63 -11.93 19.74
C THR A 128 -6.11 -11.57 19.65
N GLY A 129 -6.75 -11.79 18.49
CA GLY A 129 -8.19 -11.56 18.33
C GLY A 129 -8.62 -10.92 17.02
N LEU A 130 -7.69 -10.70 16.06
CA LEU A 130 -8.08 -10.22 14.72
C LEU A 130 -8.76 -11.31 13.88
N GLY A 131 -8.42 -12.60 14.12
CA GLY A 131 -9.04 -13.73 13.42
C GLY A 131 -8.69 -13.85 11.94
N ARG A 132 -7.55 -13.29 11.51
CA ARG A 132 -7.14 -13.25 10.10
C ARG A 132 -5.87 -14.05 9.82
N ASN A 133 -4.82 -13.82 10.59
CA ASN A 133 -3.52 -14.46 10.47
C ASN A 133 -2.78 -14.37 11.81
N GLY A 134 -2.06 -15.42 12.18
CA GLY A 134 -1.34 -15.56 13.44
C GLY A 134 -1.60 -16.95 14.04
N CYS A 135 -0.72 -17.41 14.91
CA CYS A 135 -0.87 -18.63 15.64
C CYS A 135 -2.07 -18.51 16.60
N PRO A 136 -3.03 -19.45 16.57
CA PRO A 136 -4.09 -19.46 17.57
C PRO A 136 -3.53 -19.61 18.99
N PRO A 137 -4.12 -18.97 20.02
CA PRO A 137 -3.59 -19.03 21.40
C PRO A 137 -3.35 -20.45 21.92
N ALA A 138 -4.24 -21.38 21.58
CA ALA A 138 -4.10 -22.79 22.00
C ALA A 138 -2.90 -23.54 21.38
N GLN A 139 -2.32 -22.99 20.32
CA GLN A 139 -1.16 -23.54 19.62
C GLN A 139 0.12 -22.72 19.86
N TRP A 140 0.04 -21.68 20.67
CA TRP A 140 1.17 -20.76 20.87
C TRP A 140 2.36 -21.41 21.57
N GLU A 141 2.14 -22.05 22.73
CA GLU A 141 3.21 -22.76 23.45
C GLU A 141 3.87 -23.87 22.60
N PRO A 142 3.10 -24.74 21.90
CA PRO A 142 3.69 -25.70 20.95
C PRO A 142 4.54 -25.05 19.86
N LEU A 143 4.08 -23.93 19.27
CA LEU A 143 4.83 -23.21 18.24
C LEU A 143 6.14 -22.64 18.81
N VAL A 144 6.10 -22.00 19.98
CA VAL A 144 7.27 -21.46 20.67
C VAL A 144 8.27 -22.56 20.99
N SER A 145 7.81 -23.67 21.58
CA SER A 145 8.68 -24.83 21.91
C SER A 145 9.37 -25.38 20.67
N ARG A 146 8.63 -25.53 19.57
CA ARG A 146 9.19 -26.01 18.31
C ARG A 146 10.21 -25.03 17.70
N ALA A 147 9.95 -23.72 17.82
CA ALA A 147 10.89 -22.70 17.38
C ALA A 147 12.19 -22.70 18.20
N VAL A 148 12.11 -22.96 19.52
CA VAL A 148 13.28 -23.13 20.38
C VAL A 148 14.11 -24.34 19.95
N GLU A 149 13.49 -25.51 19.70
CA GLU A 149 14.18 -26.69 19.18
C GLU A 149 14.98 -26.37 17.92
N PHE A 150 14.35 -25.74 16.92
CA PHE A 150 15.03 -25.36 15.70
C PHE A 150 16.14 -24.30 15.90
N GLN A 151 15.98 -23.43 16.89
CA GLN A 151 17.04 -22.48 17.27
C GLN A 151 18.24 -23.18 17.90
N GLU A 152 18.01 -24.18 18.76
CA GLU A 152 19.07 -25.03 19.34
C GLU A 152 19.77 -25.87 18.29
N GLU A 153 19.06 -26.31 17.25
CA GLU A 153 19.64 -26.98 16.07
C GLU A 153 20.42 -26.01 15.15
N GLY A 154 20.39 -24.70 15.42
CA GLY A 154 21.06 -23.67 14.58
C GLY A 154 20.37 -23.37 13.26
N LEU A 155 19.12 -23.78 13.10
CA LEU A 155 18.33 -23.55 11.86
C LEU A 155 17.61 -22.21 11.89
N LEU A 156 17.21 -21.73 13.05
CA LEU A 156 16.46 -20.49 13.22
C LEU A 156 17.17 -19.54 14.21
N ARG A 157 16.88 -18.26 14.06
CA ARG A 157 17.05 -17.22 15.07
C ARG A 157 15.73 -16.52 15.25
N VAL A 158 15.05 -16.77 16.37
CA VAL A 158 13.81 -16.07 16.71
C VAL A 158 14.17 -14.69 17.22
N VAL A 159 13.83 -13.66 16.46
CA VAL A 159 14.21 -12.26 16.75
C VAL A 159 13.05 -11.41 17.23
N GLY A 160 11.81 -11.92 17.15
CA GLY A 160 10.69 -11.13 17.62
C GLY A 160 9.38 -11.90 17.75
N VAL A 161 8.45 -11.22 18.43
CA VAL A 161 7.06 -11.63 18.55
C VAL A 161 6.17 -10.47 18.13
N PHE A 162 5.11 -10.74 17.36
CA PHE A 162 4.19 -9.69 16.95
C PHE A 162 2.74 -10.17 16.80
N SER A 163 1.84 -9.20 16.79
CA SER A 163 0.43 -9.41 16.45
C SER A 163 -0.12 -8.20 15.67
N HIS A 164 -1.43 -8.11 15.51
CA HIS A 164 -2.09 -7.01 14.80
C HIS A 164 -3.41 -6.65 15.45
N LEU A 165 -3.62 -5.36 15.72
CA LEU A 165 -4.82 -4.83 16.32
C LEU A 165 -5.98 -4.85 15.32
N ALA A 166 -7.15 -5.23 15.78
CA ALA A 166 -8.36 -5.39 14.97
C ALA A 166 -9.17 -4.09 14.84
N VAL A 167 -9.28 -3.33 15.94
CA VAL A 167 -10.22 -2.22 16.09
C VAL A 167 -9.57 -0.99 16.74
N ALA A 168 -8.26 -0.80 16.53
CA ALA A 168 -7.55 0.36 17.10
C ALA A 168 -7.95 1.70 16.46
N ASP A 169 -8.62 1.68 15.31
CA ASP A 169 -9.29 2.79 14.65
C ASP A 169 -10.63 3.18 15.31
N GLU A 170 -11.13 2.36 16.25
CA GLU A 170 -12.27 2.61 17.10
C GLU A 170 -11.81 2.71 18.58
N PRO A 171 -11.26 3.85 19.06
CA PRO A 171 -10.54 3.92 20.35
C PRO A 171 -11.38 3.56 21.59
N HIS A 172 -12.70 3.57 21.47
CA HIS A 172 -13.61 3.25 22.57
C HIS A 172 -13.92 1.75 22.72
N ARG A 173 -13.43 0.93 21.80
CA ARG A 173 -13.66 -0.52 21.79
C ARG A 173 -12.73 -1.23 22.80
N PRO A 174 -13.30 -2.07 23.70
CA PRO A 174 -12.50 -2.77 24.70
C PRO A 174 -11.63 -3.90 24.14
N GLU A 175 -11.91 -4.37 22.92
CA GLU A 175 -11.19 -5.47 22.31
C GLU A 175 -9.69 -5.14 22.10
N THR A 176 -9.34 -3.85 21.99
CA THR A 176 -7.94 -3.45 21.92
C THR A 176 -7.21 -3.73 23.25
N ASP A 177 -7.85 -3.49 24.39
CA ASP A 177 -7.28 -3.81 25.72
C ASP A 177 -7.03 -5.32 25.83
N GLU A 178 -8.03 -6.13 25.50
CA GLU A 178 -7.92 -7.60 25.51
C GLU A 178 -6.79 -8.10 24.59
N GLN A 179 -6.62 -7.48 23.40
CA GLN A 179 -5.56 -7.86 22.48
C GLN A 179 -4.16 -7.50 23.03
N ILE A 180 -4.02 -6.36 23.71
CA ILE A 180 -2.77 -5.96 24.34
C ILE A 180 -2.41 -6.92 25.47
N ASP A 181 -3.37 -7.31 26.31
CA ASP A 181 -3.12 -8.24 27.42
C ASP A 181 -2.73 -9.64 26.91
N ARG A 182 -3.47 -10.19 25.94
CA ARG A 182 -3.11 -11.45 25.28
C ARG A 182 -1.74 -11.41 24.61
N PHE A 183 -1.36 -10.24 24.06
CA PHE A 183 -0.03 -10.07 23.49
C PHE A 183 1.06 -10.09 24.55
N ARG A 184 0.86 -9.45 25.71
CA ARG A 184 1.78 -9.49 26.84
C ARG A 184 1.99 -10.91 27.35
N GLU A 185 0.89 -11.68 27.48
CA GLU A 185 0.95 -13.09 27.87
C GLU A 185 1.75 -13.92 26.86
N ALA A 186 1.50 -13.72 25.57
CA ALA A 186 2.21 -14.44 24.51
C ALA A 186 3.72 -14.11 24.49
N VAL A 187 4.09 -12.87 24.73
CA VAL A 187 5.50 -12.45 24.88
C VAL A 187 6.13 -13.16 26.08
N ALA A 188 5.46 -13.16 27.22
CA ALA A 188 5.98 -13.82 28.43
C ALA A 188 6.20 -15.33 28.23
N VAL A 189 5.33 -16.02 27.49
CA VAL A 189 5.52 -17.44 27.12
C VAL A 189 6.81 -17.62 26.31
N ALA A 190 7.03 -16.78 25.31
CA ALA A 190 8.22 -16.86 24.44
C ALA A 190 9.52 -16.58 25.23
N GLU A 191 9.53 -15.57 26.10
CA GLU A 191 10.68 -15.22 26.96
C GLU A 191 10.96 -16.29 28.00
N ASN A 192 9.92 -16.84 28.65
CA ASN A 192 10.07 -17.94 29.61
C ASN A 192 10.58 -19.24 28.97
N ALA A 193 10.34 -19.44 27.67
CA ALA A 193 10.91 -20.54 26.89
C ALA A 193 12.40 -20.29 26.50
N GLY A 194 12.99 -19.17 26.90
CA GLY A 194 14.40 -18.84 26.68
C GLY A 194 14.71 -18.10 25.38
N LEU A 195 13.70 -17.56 24.70
CA LEU A 195 13.93 -16.72 23.51
C LEU A 195 14.40 -15.32 23.91
N ASP A 196 15.50 -14.88 23.29
CA ASP A 196 16.02 -13.51 23.42
C ASP A 196 15.51 -12.65 22.26
N LEU A 197 14.44 -11.90 22.52
CA LEU A 197 13.70 -11.14 21.52
C LEU A 197 14.34 -9.77 21.29
N GLU A 198 14.76 -9.49 20.06
CA GLU A 198 15.22 -8.15 19.64
C GLU A 198 14.06 -7.14 19.57
N VAL A 199 12.84 -7.60 19.23
CA VAL A 199 11.64 -6.76 19.04
C VAL A 199 10.34 -7.46 19.44
N ARG A 200 9.49 -6.70 20.12
CA ARG A 200 8.08 -6.99 20.37
C ARG A 200 7.28 -5.88 19.70
N HIS A 201 6.26 -6.22 18.88
CA HIS A 201 5.53 -5.19 18.19
C HIS A 201 4.07 -5.54 17.92
N LEU A 202 3.17 -4.64 18.28
CA LEU A 202 1.73 -4.81 18.14
C LEU A 202 1.08 -3.66 17.37
N ALA A 203 1.34 -2.41 17.74
CA ALA A 203 0.71 -1.22 17.19
C ALA A 203 0.82 -1.11 15.66
N ASN A 204 -0.32 -0.87 15.01
CA ASN A 204 -0.44 -0.34 13.66
C ASN A 204 -0.57 1.21 13.70
N THR A 205 -0.85 1.89 12.58
CA THR A 205 -1.01 3.36 12.57
C THR A 205 -2.00 3.86 13.64
N PRO A 206 -3.27 3.42 13.73
CA PRO A 206 -4.18 3.92 14.75
C PRO A 206 -3.72 3.57 16.17
N GLY A 207 -3.21 2.34 16.39
CA GLY A 207 -2.65 1.96 17.70
C GLY A 207 -1.48 2.83 18.11
N THR A 208 -0.62 3.25 17.17
CA THR A 208 0.48 4.17 17.46
C THR A 208 -0.02 5.55 17.88
N LEU A 209 -1.09 6.04 17.26
CA LEU A 209 -1.66 7.36 17.55
C LEU A 209 -2.43 7.41 18.87
N THR A 210 -3.11 6.32 19.27
CA THR A 210 -4.08 6.36 20.37
C THR A 210 -3.75 5.46 21.56
N ARG A 211 -2.81 4.49 21.40
CA ARG A 211 -2.53 3.46 22.40
C ARG A 211 -1.04 3.31 22.69
N PRO A 212 -0.45 4.23 23.48
CA PRO A 212 0.98 4.14 23.84
C PRO A 212 1.37 2.82 24.51
N ASP A 213 0.44 2.19 25.21
CA ASP A 213 0.63 0.87 25.86
C ASP A 213 0.74 -0.31 24.90
N SER A 214 0.49 -0.08 23.59
CA SER A 214 0.67 -1.06 22.50
C SER A 214 1.97 -0.87 21.71
N HIS A 215 2.80 0.12 22.01
CA HIS A 215 4.01 0.42 21.23
C HIS A 215 5.10 -0.64 21.36
N PHE A 216 5.32 -1.17 22.58
CA PHE A 216 6.40 -2.10 22.91
C PHE A 216 7.75 -1.58 22.37
N ASP A 217 8.51 -2.42 21.63
CA ASP A 217 9.84 -2.03 21.13
C ASP A 217 9.79 -1.37 19.75
N LEU A 218 8.71 -1.61 18.98
CA LEU A 218 8.61 -1.20 17.58
C LEU A 218 7.15 -1.02 17.17
N VAL A 219 6.82 0.08 16.53
CA VAL A 219 5.50 0.31 15.93
C VAL A 219 5.56 0.14 14.42
N ARG A 220 4.46 -0.35 13.81
CA ARG A 220 4.36 -0.58 12.37
C ARG A 220 3.44 0.44 11.73
N VAL A 221 4.02 1.49 11.19
CA VAL A 221 3.27 2.57 10.57
C VAL A 221 3.13 2.30 9.06
N GLY A 222 1.89 2.17 8.61
CA GLY A 222 1.53 2.06 7.20
C GLY A 222 0.88 3.36 6.74
N LEU A 223 -0.45 3.43 6.78
CA LEU A 223 -1.24 4.55 6.26
C LEU A 223 -0.74 5.93 6.69
N GLY A 224 -0.38 6.07 7.96
CA GLY A 224 0.10 7.34 8.50
C GLY A 224 1.40 7.86 7.86
N LEU A 225 2.27 6.96 7.32
CA LEU A 225 3.46 7.39 6.56
C LEU A 225 3.07 8.20 5.32
N TYR A 226 1.95 7.83 4.71
CA TYR A 226 1.45 8.44 3.48
C TYR A 226 0.56 9.66 3.76
N GLY A 227 0.43 10.02 5.05
CA GLY A 227 -0.29 11.22 5.48
C GLY A 227 -1.80 11.08 5.41
N LEU A 228 -2.35 9.87 5.59
CA LEU A 228 -3.77 9.60 5.54
C LEU A 228 -4.30 9.23 6.93
N SER A 229 -5.52 9.65 7.24
CA SER A 229 -6.18 9.36 8.51
C SER A 229 -6.68 7.91 8.57
N PRO A 230 -6.39 7.17 9.66
CA PRO A 230 -6.99 5.87 9.88
C PRO A 230 -8.38 5.94 10.52
N PHE A 231 -8.85 7.12 10.90
CA PHE A 231 -10.11 7.32 11.63
C PHE A 231 -11.19 7.87 10.72
N GLU A 232 -12.39 7.30 10.80
CA GLU A 232 -13.55 7.79 10.07
C GLU A 232 -13.93 9.21 10.56
N GLY A 233 -14.15 10.11 9.61
CA GLY A 233 -14.57 11.49 9.89
C GLY A 233 -13.49 12.40 10.48
N GLN A 234 -12.25 11.92 10.64
CA GLN A 234 -11.12 12.73 11.10
C GLN A 234 -10.15 12.97 9.95
N MET A 235 -9.83 14.22 9.70
CA MET A 235 -8.94 14.60 8.61
C MET A 235 -7.45 14.41 8.99
N PRO A 236 -6.56 14.22 8.01
CA PRO A 236 -5.12 14.07 8.27
C PRO A 236 -4.52 15.22 9.08
N GLU A 237 -4.95 16.44 8.83
CA GLU A 237 -4.45 17.66 9.50
C GLU A 237 -4.72 17.65 11.00
N ASP A 238 -5.85 17.08 11.43
CA ASP A 238 -6.20 16.93 12.86
C ASP A 238 -5.19 16.04 13.59
N LEU A 239 -4.54 15.14 12.85
CA LEU A 239 -3.52 14.23 13.34
C LEU A 239 -2.10 14.74 13.05
N LYS A 240 -1.95 15.96 12.50
CA LYS A 240 -0.68 16.54 12.04
C LYS A 240 0.01 15.70 10.96
N LEU A 241 -0.76 14.97 10.17
CA LEU A 241 -0.29 14.19 9.04
C LEU A 241 -0.34 15.03 7.76
N LYS A 242 0.61 14.77 6.87
CA LYS A 242 0.74 15.46 5.58
C LYS A 242 0.47 14.47 4.45
N PRO A 243 -0.68 14.57 3.72
CA PRO A 243 -0.92 13.72 2.56
C PRO A 243 0.22 13.83 1.54
N ALA A 244 0.79 12.68 1.15
CA ALA A 244 1.98 12.64 0.31
C ALA A 244 1.67 12.51 -1.18
N MET A 245 0.45 12.11 -1.57
CA MET A 245 0.07 11.94 -2.97
C MET A 245 -0.87 13.03 -3.43
N THR A 246 -0.54 13.64 -4.58
CA THR A 246 -1.47 14.44 -5.39
C THR A 246 -1.74 13.71 -6.69
N LEU A 247 -2.99 13.29 -6.90
CA LEU A 247 -3.41 12.72 -8.18
C LEU A 247 -3.99 13.83 -9.05
N ARG A 248 -3.38 14.06 -10.21
CA ARG A 248 -3.77 15.16 -11.10
C ARG A 248 -3.74 14.78 -12.57
N ALA A 249 -4.53 15.51 -13.36
CA ALA A 249 -4.60 15.39 -14.81
C ALA A 249 -4.70 16.77 -15.48
N ARG A 250 -4.79 16.76 -16.80
CA ARG A 250 -5.10 17.95 -17.60
C ARG A 250 -6.45 17.80 -18.26
N VAL A 251 -7.19 18.89 -18.37
CA VAL A 251 -8.45 18.92 -19.12
C VAL A 251 -8.18 18.54 -20.58
N ALA A 252 -8.85 17.49 -21.05
CA ALA A 252 -8.71 17.02 -22.43
C ALA A 252 -9.72 17.66 -23.40
N ASN A 253 -10.87 18.08 -22.89
CA ASN A 253 -11.91 18.76 -23.69
C ASN A 253 -12.78 19.63 -22.78
N CYS A 254 -13.29 20.71 -23.35
CA CYS A 254 -14.21 21.63 -22.68
C CYS A 254 -15.31 22.03 -23.69
N LYS A 255 -16.58 21.85 -23.32
CA LYS A 255 -17.68 22.16 -24.24
C LYS A 255 -18.91 22.69 -23.52
N LEU A 256 -19.51 23.73 -24.10
CA LEU A 256 -20.83 24.23 -23.72
C LEU A 256 -21.91 23.27 -24.25
N VAL A 257 -22.86 22.91 -23.39
CA VAL A 257 -23.99 22.05 -23.72
C VAL A 257 -25.32 22.69 -23.28
N PRO A 258 -26.45 22.38 -23.94
CA PRO A 258 -27.77 22.87 -23.52
C PRO A 258 -28.24 22.23 -22.22
N GLU A 259 -29.34 22.71 -21.65
CA GLU A 259 -30.10 22.02 -20.63
C GLU A 259 -30.57 20.64 -21.11
N HIS A 260 -30.82 19.73 -20.19
CA HIS A 260 -31.27 18.35 -20.46
C HIS A 260 -30.28 17.49 -21.25
N GLN A 261 -29.02 17.91 -21.40
CA GLN A 261 -27.97 17.08 -22.02
C GLN A 261 -27.65 15.88 -21.13
N GLY A 262 -27.90 14.68 -21.65
CA GLY A 262 -27.47 13.45 -20.98
C GLY A 262 -25.96 13.26 -21.00
N VAL A 263 -25.36 12.78 -19.91
CA VAL A 263 -23.91 12.64 -19.72
C VAL A 263 -23.52 11.20 -19.47
N SER A 264 -22.50 10.73 -20.24
CA SER A 264 -21.84 9.43 -20.07
C SER A 264 -22.77 8.21 -20.22
N TYR A 265 -22.25 7.02 -19.90
CA TYR A 265 -22.96 5.76 -20.09
C TYR A 265 -24.24 5.68 -19.26
N GLY A 266 -25.35 5.37 -19.95
CA GLY A 266 -26.68 5.20 -19.35
C GLY A 266 -27.38 6.51 -19.04
N LEU A 267 -26.80 7.65 -19.44
CA LEU A 267 -27.39 9.00 -19.33
C LEU A 267 -28.06 9.25 -17.96
N ARG A 268 -27.39 8.84 -16.88
CA ARG A 268 -27.94 8.95 -15.52
C ARG A 268 -27.92 10.37 -14.94
N TYR A 269 -27.10 11.22 -15.52
CA TYR A 269 -27.02 12.63 -15.23
C TYR A 269 -27.52 13.41 -16.44
N HIS A 270 -28.31 14.45 -16.19
CA HIS A 270 -28.73 15.41 -17.19
C HIS A 270 -28.46 16.81 -16.65
N THR A 271 -27.99 17.71 -17.50
CA THR A 271 -27.77 19.11 -17.16
C THR A 271 -29.12 19.77 -16.87
N GLU A 272 -29.18 20.57 -15.79
CA GLU A 272 -30.38 21.28 -15.37
C GLU A 272 -30.57 22.60 -16.11
N GLU A 273 -29.45 23.19 -16.58
CA GLU A 273 -29.35 24.44 -17.33
C GLU A 273 -28.22 24.35 -18.35
N PRO A 274 -28.10 25.30 -19.32
CA PRO A 274 -26.94 25.35 -20.18
C PRO A 274 -25.66 25.47 -19.37
N THR A 275 -24.71 24.56 -19.57
CA THR A 275 -23.48 24.48 -18.75
C THR A 275 -22.27 24.05 -19.55
N THR A 276 -21.10 24.25 -19.00
CA THR A 276 -19.83 23.78 -19.55
C THR A 276 -19.44 22.44 -18.93
N LEU A 277 -19.32 21.42 -19.78
CA LEU A 277 -18.79 20.10 -19.39
C LEU A 277 -17.30 20.01 -19.71
N VAL A 278 -16.53 19.52 -18.74
CA VAL A 278 -15.08 19.28 -18.85
C VAL A 278 -14.82 17.79 -18.89
N LEU A 279 -13.96 17.35 -19.81
CA LEU A 279 -13.51 15.96 -19.93
C LEU A 279 -12.13 15.80 -19.29
N VAL A 280 -12.03 14.90 -18.33
CA VAL A 280 -10.77 14.52 -17.64
C VAL A 280 -10.31 13.16 -18.14
N PRO A 281 -9.06 13.02 -18.67
CA PRO A 281 -8.57 11.79 -19.31
C PRO A 281 -8.03 10.80 -18.26
N MET A 282 -8.84 10.47 -17.28
CA MET A 282 -8.60 9.45 -16.27
C MET A 282 -9.88 8.66 -16.01
N GLY A 283 -9.76 7.36 -15.83
CA GLY A 283 -10.90 6.50 -15.57
C GLY A 283 -10.56 5.27 -14.73
N TYR A 284 -11.44 4.27 -14.74
CA TYR A 284 -11.22 3.10 -13.88
C TYR A 284 -10.02 2.25 -14.33
N GLY A 285 -9.53 2.37 -15.55
CA GLY A 285 -8.25 1.80 -16.00
C GLY A 285 -7.03 2.45 -15.34
N ASP A 286 -7.16 3.67 -14.85
CA ASP A 286 -6.15 4.41 -14.11
C ASP A 286 -6.27 4.23 -12.59
N GLY A 287 -7.29 3.49 -12.14
CA GLY A 287 -7.56 3.23 -10.73
C GLY A 287 -8.68 4.09 -10.13
N ILE A 288 -9.37 4.91 -10.92
CA ILE A 288 -10.50 5.72 -10.43
C ILE A 288 -11.69 4.81 -10.14
N PRO A 289 -12.29 4.84 -8.94
CA PRO A 289 -13.42 4.00 -8.63
C PRO A 289 -14.62 4.31 -9.53
N ARG A 290 -15.15 3.29 -10.22
CA ARG A 290 -16.36 3.46 -11.05
C ARG A 290 -17.60 3.77 -10.21
N SER A 291 -17.59 3.44 -8.94
CA SER A 291 -18.65 3.70 -7.96
C SER A 291 -18.62 5.10 -7.34
N ALA A 292 -17.58 5.90 -7.57
CA ALA A 292 -17.41 7.23 -6.97
C ALA A 292 -18.39 8.27 -7.57
N ASN A 293 -19.69 8.04 -7.34
CA ASN A 293 -20.72 8.97 -7.77
C ASN A 293 -20.74 10.19 -6.83
N GLY A 294 -20.65 11.38 -7.41
CA GLY A 294 -20.61 12.63 -6.62
C GLY A 294 -19.26 12.95 -6.01
N ALA A 295 -18.20 12.22 -6.41
CA ALA A 295 -16.84 12.66 -6.12
C ALA A 295 -16.57 14.04 -6.73
N GLN A 296 -15.66 14.79 -6.13
CA GLN A 296 -15.29 16.11 -6.60
C GLN A 296 -13.87 16.14 -7.12
N VAL A 297 -13.58 17.13 -7.96
CA VAL A 297 -12.24 17.50 -8.39
C VAL A 297 -12.04 19.00 -8.23
N ALA A 298 -10.79 19.45 -8.13
CA ALA A 298 -10.49 20.88 -8.13
C ALA A 298 -9.95 21.32 -9.48
N ILE A 299 -10.46 22.46 -9.99
CA ILE A 299 -9.98 23.13 -11.20
C ILE A 299 -9.90 24.64 -10.89
N GLY A 300 -8.71 25.23 -11.01
CA GLY A 300 -8.53 26.65 -10.74
C GLY A 300 -8.89 27.07 -9.31
N GLY A 301 -8.68 26.21 -8.31
CA GLY A 301 -9.01 26.49 -6.88
C GLY A 301 -10.49 26.36 -6.54
N LYS A 302 -11.31 25.76 -7.41
CA LYS A 302 -12.73 25.51 -7.13
C LYS A 302 -13.03 24.04 -7.27
N ARG A 303 -13.92 23.52 -6.40
CA ARG A 303 -14.40 22.14 -6.45
C ARG A 303 -15.60 22.01 -7.37
N TYR A 304 -15.63 20.95 -8.17
CA TYR A 304 -16.69 20.63 -9.11
C TYR A 304 -17.01 19.14 -9.06
N ASP A 305 -18.28 18.81 -9.29
CA ASP A 305 -18.78 17.44 -9.19
C ASP A 305 -18.41 16.62 -10.45
N VAL A 306 -17.95 15.40 -10.23
CA VAL A 306 -17.89 14.37 -11.25
C VAL A 306 -19.30 13.92 -11.58
N VAL A 307 -19.71 14.04 -12.84
CA VAL A 307 -21.08 13.77 -13.28
C VAL A 307 -21.16 12.62 -14.29
N GLY A 308 -22.26 11.89 -14.23
CA GLY A 308 -22.42 10.69 -15.02
C GLY A 308 -21.48 9.56 -14.54
N ARG A 309 -21.37 8.49 -15.31
CA ARG A 309 -20.55 7.34 -14.94
C ARG A 309 -19.09 7.53 -15.37
N VAL A 310 -18.17 7.17 -14.48
CA VAL A 310 -16.75 7.03 -14.82
C VAL A 310 -16.59 5.92 -15.88
N ALA A 311 -15.91 6.25 -16.99
CA ALA A 311 -15.56 5.31 -18.05
C ALA A 311 -14.15 4.71 -17.81
N MET A 312 -13.66 3.86 -18.72
CA MET A 312 -12.35 3.21 -18.58
C MET A 312 -11.22 4.20 -18.52
N ASP A 313 -11.24 5.23 -19.39
CA ASP A 313 -10.13 6.13 -19.62
C ASP A 313 -10.47 7.60 -19.33
N GLN A 314 -11.71 7.90 -18.90
CA GLN A 314 -12.18 9.28 -18.77
C GLN A 314 -13.43 9.41 -17.90
N PHE A 315 -13.61 10.61 -17.35
CA PHE A 315 -14.86 11.03 -16.68
C PHE A 315 -15.19 12.48 -17.04
N VAL A 316 -16.41 12.90 -16.72
CA VAL A 316 -16.92 14.25 -17.01
C VAL A 316 -17.16 15.01 -15.72
N VAL A 317 -16.88 16.29 -15.76
CA VAL A 317 -17.13 17.26 -14.68
C VAL A 317 -18.07 18.35 -15.20
N ASP A 318 -19.05 18.77 -14.40
CA ASP A 318 -19.95 19.86 -14.72
C ASP A 318 -19.52 21.14 -13.95
N LEU A 319 -19.20 22.19 -14.68
CA LEU A 319 -18.81 23.49 -14.08
C LEU A 319 -20.00 24.30 -13.55
N ARG A 320 -21.24 23.89 -13.89
CA ARG A 320 -22.49 24.57 -13.52
C ARG A 320 -22.49 26.04 -13.91
N THR A 321 -21.91 26.33 -15.07
CA THR A 321 -21.90 27.66 -15.69
C THR A 321 -21.74 27.57 -17.19
N SER A 322 -22.42 28.45 -17.90
CA SER A 322 -22.28 28.64 -19.35
C SER A 322 -21.20 29.67 -19.73
N GLU A 323 -20.63 30.38 -18.75
CA GLU A 323 -19.69 31.48 -18.95
C GLU A 323 -18.24 31.07 -18.69
N ALA A 324 -17.95 29.76 -18.67
CA ALA A 324 -16.59 29.31 -18.43
C ALA A 324 -15.66 29.65 -19.62
N GLU A 325 -14.45 30.07 -19.30
CA GLU A 325 -13.35 30.17 -20.27
C GLU A 325 -12.98 28.78 -20.80
N ASP A 326 -12.24 28.73 -21.93
CA ASP A 326 -11.69 27.49 -22.44
C ASP A 326 -10.62 26.96 -21.46
N LEU A 327 -10.95 25.82 -20.80
CA LEU A 327 -10.09 25.18 -19.82
C LEU A 327 -9.24 24.04 -20.39
N VAL A 328 -9.22 23.83 -21.71
CA VAL A 328 -8.38 22.77 -22.31
C VAL A 328 -6.92 22.96 -21.88
N GLY A 329 -6.33 21.90 -21.33
CA GLY A 329 -4.98 21.91 -20.76
C GLY A 329 -4.86 22.46 -19.34
N ALA A 330 -5.93 22.99 -18.73
CA ALA A 330 -5.92 23.37 -17.32
C ALA A 330 -5.69 22.15 -16.40
N GLU A 331 -5.08 22.40 -15.24
CA GLU A 331 -4.85 21.35 -14.24
C GLU A 331 -6.16 20.98 -13.54
N VAL A 332 -6.35 19.68 -13.37
CA VAL A 332 -7.42 19.07 -12.58
C VAL A 332 -6.78 18.27 -11.45
N ILE A 333 -7.05 18.60 -10.20
CA ILE A 333 -6.64 17.83 -9.04
C ILE A 333 -7.80 16.92 -8.63
N LEU A 334 -7.56 15.61 -8.70
CA LEU A 334 -8.56 14.63 -8.29
C LEU A 334 -8.56 14.52 -6.75
N PHE A 335 -7.40 14.34 -6.15
CA PHE A 335 -7.22 14.44 -4.71
C PHE A 335 -5.76 14.82 -4.38
N GLY A 336 -5.56 15.42 -3.24
CA GLY A 336 -4.25 15.82 -2.74
C GLY A 336 -4.33 16.74 -1.54
N PRO A 337 -3.20 17.26 -1.04
CA PRO A 337 -3.17 18.24 0.03
C PRO A 337 -3.72 19.60 -0.42
N GLY A 338 -4.25 20.37 0.54
CA GLY A 338 -4.72 21.75 0.35
C GLY A 338 -6.23 21.89 0.50
N GLU A 339 -6.66 23.06 0.99
CA GLU A 339 -8.07 23.35 1.32
C GLU A 339 -9.01 23.27 0.09
N ASP A 340 -8.51 23.65 -1.06
CA ASP A 340 -9.30 23.67 -2.30
C ASP A 340 -9.34 22.31 -3.00
N ALA A 341 -8.44 21.38 -2.69
CA ALA A 341 -8.41 20.05 -3.28
C ALA A 341 -9.26 19.05 -2.45
N PRO A 342 -9.97 18.11 -3.10
CA PRO A 342 -10.54 16.98 -2.37
C PRO A 342 -9.42 16.13 -1.75
N GLY A 343 -9.69 15.51 -0.59
CA GLY A 343 -8.82 14.49 -0.01
C GLY A 343 -9.08 13.11 -0.64
N ALA A 344 -8.19 12.15 -0.38
CA ALA A 344 -8.45 10.74 -0.69
C ALA A 344 -9.66 10.21 0.12
N GLU A 345 -9.92 10.79 1.28
CA GLU A 345 -11.07 10.54 2.14
C GLU A 345 -12.39 10.91 1.46
N ASP A 346 -12.44 12.05 0.76
CA ASP A 346 -13.64 12.49 0.01
C ASP A 346 -13.97 11.48 -1.11
N TRP A 347 -12.95 11.03 -1.82
CA TRP A 347 -13.11 10.02 -2.87
C TRP A 347 -13.52 8.65 -2.30
N ALA A 348 -12.97 8.29 -1.13
CA ALA A 348 -13.35 7.06 -0.42
C ALA A 348 -14.82 7.08 -0.02
N ALA A 349 -15.28 8.18 0.59
CA ALA A 349 -16.67 8.35 0.97
C ALA A 349 -17.61 8.27 -0.25
N ALA A 350 -17.29 8.98 -1.35
CA ALA A 350 -18.07 8.94 -2.58
C ALA A 350 -18.12 7.54 -3.24
N ALA A 351 -17.05 6.74 -3.07
CA ALA A 351 -16.96 5.38 -3.61
C ALA A 351 -17.54 4.30 -2.69
N GLY A 352 -17.84 4.61 -1.43
CA GLY A 352 -18.28 3.66 -0.41
C GLY A 352 -17.15 2.72 0.04
N THR A 353 -15.94 3.26 0.20
CA THR A 353 -14.74 2.50 0.58
C THR A 353 -13.85 3.32 1.54
N ILE A 354 -12.60 2.93 1.71
CA ILE A 354 -11.61 3.58 2.58
C ILE A 354 -10.46 4.22 1.77
N ASN A 355 -9.83 5.25 2.34
CA ASN A 355 -8.73 5.99 1.71
C ASN A 355 -7.53 5.09 1.33
N TYR A 356 -7.29 3.99 2.07
CA TYR A 356 -6.32 2.94 1.70
C TYR A 356 -6.53 2.43 0.28
N GLU A 357 -7.79 2.11 -0.07
CA GLU A 357 -8.12 1.57 -1.38
C GLU A 357 -7.95 2.65 -2.47
N ILE A 358 -8.30 3.89 -2.19
CA ILE A 358 -8.17 4.99 -3.16
C ILE A 358 -6.71 5.14 -3.64
N VAL A 359 -5.76 5.23 -2.72
CA VAL A 359 -4.35 5.43 -3.10
C VAL A 359 -3.69 4.18 -3.66
N THR A 360 -4.02 2.99 -3.13
CA THR A 360 -3.44 1.72 -3.61
C THR A 360 -3.95 1.32 -4.99
N ARG A 361 -5.11 1.81 -5.41
CA ARG A 361 -5.70 1.52 -6.73
C ARG A 361 -5.08 2.31 -7.87
N VAL A 362 -4.39 3.41 -7.61
CA VAL A 362 -3.72 4.19 -8.66
C VAL A 362 -2.83 3.26 -9.48
N SER A 363 -3.22 3.02 -10.73
CA SER A 363 -2.63 1.98 -11.56
C SER A 363 -1.22 2.36 -12.06
N PRO A 364 -0.40 1.40 -12.50
CA PRO A 364 0.90 1.68 -13.12
C PRO A 364 0.82 2.51 -14.41
N ARG A 365 -0.37 2.64 -15.03
CA ARG A 365 -0.61 3.54 -16.16
C ARG A 365 -0.42 5.02 -15.81
N VAL A 366 -0.51 5.37 -14.53
CA VAL A 366 -0.34 6.74 -14.03
C VAL A 366 1.12 6.90 -13.58
N PRO A 367 1.93 7.70 -14.27
CA PRO A 367 3.33 7.91 -13.87
C PRO A 367 3.42 8.51 -12.46
N ARG A 368 4.38 8.01 -11.64
CA ARG A 368 4.75 8.63 -10.37
C ARG A 368 5.85 9.65 -10.61
N VAL A 369 5.67 10.84 -10.05
CA VAL A 369 6.66 11.91 -10.08
C VAL A 369 7.00 12.29 -8.65
N TYR A 370 8.26 12.14 -8.28
CA TYR A 370 8.72 12.39 -6.92
C TYR A 370 9.25 13.81 -6.78
N ILE A 371 8.81 14.51 -5.72
CA ILE A 371 9.31 15.82 -5.30
C ILE A 371 9.91 15.72 -3.89
N GLY A 372 10.67 16.73 -3.46
CA GLY A 372 11.36 16.68 -2.17
C GLY A 372 12.59 15.75 -2.18
N GLN A 373 13.14 15.43 -3.35
CA GLN A 373 14.44 14.76 -3.43
C GLN A 373 15.53 15.80 -3.21
N ASP A 374 16.33 15.65 -2.17
CA ASP A 374 17.53 16.45 -2.00
C ASP A 374 18.46 16.23 -3.21
N LEU A 375 18.78 17.30 -3.93
CA LEU A 375 19.77 17.30 -5.02
C LEU A 375 21.20 16.98 -4.54
N ALA A 376 21.39 16.60 -3.28
CA ALA A 376 22.67 16.37 -2.65
C ALA A 376 23.33 15.00 -2.97
N THR A 377 22.64 14.09 -3.67
CA THR A 377 23.27 12.88 -4.20
C THR A 377 23.31 12.91 -5.73
N GLY A 378 24.16 13.77 -6.26
CA GLY A 378 24.50 13.80 -7.67
C GLY A 378 25.29 12.56 -8.10
N ALA A 379 24.59 11.44 -8.31
CA ALA A 379 25.08 10.31 -9.09
C ALA A 379 23.89 9.38 -9.39
N ALA A 380 23.12 9.68 -10.40
CA ALA A 380 22.35 8.76 -11.27
C ALA A 380 21.24 9.51 -12.03
N ALA A 381 21.57 10.66 -12.64
CA ALA A 381 20.77 11.18 -13.75
C ALA A 381 21.22 10.41 -14.99
N GLY A 382 20.50 9.35 -15.35
CA GLY A 382 20.82 8.59 -16.56
C GLY A 382 20.26 7.18 -16.60
N MET A 383 19.07 6.95 -16.10
CA MET A 383 18.30 5.76 -16.49
C MET A 383 16.92 6.21 -16.94
N GLU A 384 16.78 6.36 -18.24
CA GLU A 384 15.47 6.37 -18.86
C GLU A 384 14.80 5.01 -18.54
N PRO A 385 13.49 4.99 -18.24
CA PRO A 385 12.79 3.72 -18.06
C PRO A 385 12.64 3.07 -19.44
N SER A 386 13.55 2.19 -19.79
CA SER A 386 13.36 1.25 -20.89
C SER A 386 12.37 0.18 -20.43
N VAL A 387 11.09 0.45 -20.56
CA VAL A 387 10.08 -0.59 -20.48
C VAL A 387 10.03 -1.25 -21.85
N ASP A 388 10.83 -2.29 -22.01
CA ASP A 388 10.75 -3.18 -23.18
C ASP A 388 9.59 -4.17 -22.94
N PHE A 389 8.45 -3.92 -23.55
CA PHE A 389 7.27 -4.78 -23.53
C PHE A 389 7.32 -5.89 -24.59
N THR A 390 8.49 -6.19 -25.18
CA THR A 390 8.62 -7.23 -26.21
C THR A 390 9.45 -8.43 -25.75
N ALA A 391 9.08 -9.10 -24.67
CA ALA A 391 9.65 -10.41 -24.39
C ALA A 391 8.61 -11.37 -23.83
N ASN A 392 8.36 -12.42 -24.62
CA ASN A 392 7.74 -13.69 -24.31
C ASN A 392 6.25 -13.87 -24.61
N TYR A 393 5.93 -13.85 -25.89
CA TYR A 393 4.89 -14.72 -26.44
C TYR A 393 5.42 -15.39 -27.74
N ASP A 394 6.48 -16.21 -27.60
CA ASP A 394 6.90 -17.14 -28.62
C ASP A 394 7.39 -18.42 -27.94
N GLY A 395 6.60 -19.46 -28.06
CA GLY A 395 7.07 -20.76 -27.64
C GLY A 395 5.98 -21.79 -27.38
N ALA A 396 5.22 -22.19 -28.40
CA ALA A 396 4.76 -23.57 -28.56
C ALA A 396 3.87 -23.71 -29.82
N ALA A 397 4.50 -23.75 -30.96
CA ALA A 397 3.90 -24.37 -32.15
C ALA A 397 5.02 -24.82 -33.06
N SER A 398 5.51 -26.03 -32.87
CA SER A 398 6.20 -26.73 -33.93
C SER A 398 6.02 -28.25 -33.82
N SER A 399 5.56 -28.76 -34.88
CA SER A 399 5.79 -30.08 -35.47
C SER A 399 4.83 -31.21 -35.09
N SER A 400 3.90 -31.53 -36.00
CA SER A 400 4.17 -32.66 -36.88
C SER A 400 3.14 -32.66 -37.98
N ALA A 401 3.61 -32.43 -39.20
CA ALA A 401 2.97 -32.88 -40.42
C ALA A 401 3.37 -34.35 -40.61
N ASP A 402 2.41 -35.21 -40.92
CA ASP A 402 2.45 -36.04 -42.08
C ASP A 402 1.25 -37.02 -42.13
N GLY A 403 0.68 -37.17 -43.26
CA GLY A 403 0.27 -38.46 -43.74
C GLY A 403 -1.23 -38.72 -43.95
N SER A 404 -1.65 -38.50 -45.19
CA SER A 404 -2.50 -39.37 -46.04
C SER A 404 -4.01 -39.52 -45.82
N ASN A 405 -4.74 -39.06 -46.84
CA ASN A 405 -5.79 -39.72 -47.59
C ASN A 405 -6.81 -40.64 -46.88
N GLY A 406 -8.09 -40.33 -47.11
CA GLY A 406 -9.17 -41.29 -47.04
C GLY A 406 -10.51 -40.65 -47.25
N ALA A 407 -11.01 -40.65 -48.46
CA ALA A 407 -12.36 -40.31 -48.84
C ALA A 407 -13.38 -41.28 -48.21
N GLY A 408 -14.59 -40.79 -47.93
CA GLY A 408 -15.70 -41.64 -47.56
C GLY A 408 -16.97 -40.84 -47.22
N ASP A 409 -17.85 -40.78 -48.17
CA ASP A 409 -19.20 -40.33 -48.18
C ASP A 409 -20.15 -40.80 -47.05
N ARG A 410 -21.24 -40.01 -46.89
CA ARG A 410 -22.59 -40.35 -46.37
C ARG A 410 -22.75 -40.36 -44.84
N GLU A 411 -23.64 -39.66 -44.31
CA GLU A 411 -25.03 -39.22 -44.42
C GLU A 411 -25.26 -37.95 -43.59
#